data_325c42b76af165e822f7ad3806269d3e
#
_entry.id   325c42b76af165e822f7ad3806269d3e
#
_cell.length_a   1.000
_cell.length_b   1.000
_cell.length_c   1.000
_cell.angle_alpha   90.00
_cell.angle_beta   90.00
_cell.angle_gamma   90.00
#
_symmetry.space_group_name_H-M   'P 1'
#
loop_
_entity.id
_entity.type
_entity.pdbx_description
1 polymer ?
#
loop_
_entity_poly.entity_id
_entity_poly.type
_entity_poly.pdbx_seq_one_letter_code
_entity_poly.pdbx_strand_id
1 'polypeptide(L)'
;MTKALPTDVAHVLDTVLSFVVDSGLALRLQIRHLRLQKRCACGCGSTYFSLDADSVSPAPALTGTQVVADMELFGADGETIGEVLVFAEDGYLAWLEVCSWSEDTFTLNDAHRMLCPCDR
;
A
#
# COMPACT_ATOMS: atom_id res chain seq x y z
N MET A 1 -10.17 8.00 -16.94
CA MET A 1 -11.26 7.49 -16.11
C MET A 1 -10.70 6.52 -15.08
N THR A 2 -11.13 6.66 -13.83
CA THR A 2 -10.65 5.79 -12.76
C THR A 2 -11.59 4.60 -12.59
N LYS A 3 -11.07 3.53 -12.03
CA LYS A 3 -11.84 2.31 -11.78
C LYS A 3 -11.92 2.05 -10.29
N ALA A 4 -12.84 1.19 -9.90
CA ALA A 4 -12.92 0.77 -8.51
C ALA A 4 -11.61 0.13 -8.07
N LEU A 5 -11.26 0.29 -6.81
CA LEU A 5 -10.04 -0.28 -6.29
C LEU A 5 -10.16 -1.81 -6.26
N PRO A 6 -9.20 -2.53 -6.85
CA PRO A 6 -9.24 -4.00 -6.80
C PRO A 6 -9.12 -4.52 -5.38
N THR A 7 -9.72 -5.67 -5.13
CA THR A 7 -9.74 -6.26 -3.79
C THR A 7 -8.35 -6.60 -3.29
N ASP A 8 -7.46 -7.07 -4.17
CA ASP A 8 -6.11 -7.41 -3.75
C ASP A 8 -5.33 -6.18 -3.27
N VAL A 9 -5.54 -5.04 -3.91
CA VAL A 9 -4.92 -3.79 -3.48
C VAL A 9 -5.45 -3.39 -2.11
N ALA A 10 -6.76 -3.46 -1.94
CA ALA A 10 -7.37 -3.09 -0.68
C ALA A 10 -6.87 -3.98 0.47
N HIS A 11 -6.71 -5.25 0.22
CA HIS A 11 -6.23 -6.19 1.24
C HIS A 11 -4.79 -5.87 1.67
N VAL A 12 -3.92 -5.60 0.70
CA VAL A 12 -2.53 -5.26 1.02
C VAL A 12 -2.48 -3.97 1.82
N LEU A 13 -3.23 -2.94 1.38
CA LEU A 13 -3.27 -1.67 2.10
C LEU A 13 -3.77 -1.85 3.53
N ASP A 14 -4.86 -2.57 3.69
CA ASP A 14 -5.43 -2.75 5.02
C ASP A 14 -4.45 -3.47 5.94
N THR A 15 -3.80 -4.50 5.43
CA THR A 15 -2.83 -5.26 6.21
C THR A 15 -1.66 -4.39 6.64
N VAL A 16 -1.05 -3.69 5.69
CA VAL A 16 0.14 -2.89 5.96
C VAL A 16 -0.20 -1.73 6.90
N LEU A 17 -1.32 -1.06 6.66
CA LEU A 17 -1.71 0.08 7.49
C LEU A 17 -2.16 -0.32 8.89
N SER A 18 -2.54 -1.58 9.07
CA SER A 18 -2.98 -2.04 10.39
C SER A 18 -1.85 -2.02 11.42
N PHE A 19 -0.60 -1.99 10.97
CA PHE A 19 0.55 -1.94 11.86
C PHE A 19 1.05 -0.54 12.11
N VAL A 20 0.41 0.47 11.50
CA VAL A 20 0.82 1.87 11.69
C VAL A 20 0.11 2.42 12.91
N VAL A 21 0.88 2.96 13.84
CA VAL A 21 0.33 3.60 15.03
C VAL A 21 -0.21 4.97 14.61
N ASP A 22 -0.66 5.79 15.42
CA ASP A 22 -1.08 7.18 15.15
C ASP A 22 -2.00 7.36 13.94
N SER A 23 -1.46 7.48 12.72
CA SER A 23 -2.26 7.80 11.54
C SER A 23 -2.88 6.58 10.86
N GLY A 24 -2.57 5.37 11.32
CA GLY A 24 -3.00 4.16 10.64
C GLY A 24 -4.51 4.04 10.47
N LEU A 25 -5.28 4.34 11.51
CA LEU A 25 -6.72 4.23 11.43
C LEU A 25 -7.30 5.22 10.44
N ALA A 26 -6.83 6.48 10.48
CA ALA A 26 -7.31 7.50 9.56
C ALA A 26 -7.03 7.10 8.11
N LEU A 27 -5.83 6.56 7.85
CA LEU A 27 -5.48 6.14 6.51
C LEU A 27 -6.29 4.93 6.06
N ARG A 28 -6.53 3.97 6.96
CA ARG A 28 -7.34 2.80 6.63
C ARG A 28 -8.77 3.20 6.27
N LEU A 29 -9.31 4.22 6.91
CA LEU A 29 -10.65 4.70 6.60
C LEU A 29 -10.74 5.31 5.20
N GLN A 30 -9.61 5.71 4.61
CA GLN A 30 -9.59 6.23 3.26
C GLN A 30 -9.69 5.13 2.20
N ILE A 31 -9.38 3.89 2.55
CA ILE A 31 -9.29 2.82 1.54
C ILE A 31 -10.57 2.68 0.73
N ARG A 32 -11.71 2.75 1.37
CA ARG A 32 -12.99 2.56 0.68
C ARG A 32 -13.31 3.71 -0.28
N HIS A 33 -12.59 4.82 -0.18
CA HIS A 33 -12.78 5.97 -1.06
C HIS A 33 -11.78 6.00 -2.21
N LEU A 34 -10.83 5.07 -2.22
CA LEU A 34 -9.80 5.04 -3.25
C LEU A 34 -10.33 4.45 -4.54
N ARG A 35 -9.78 4.94 -5.64
CA ARG A 35 -10.03 4.39 -6.96
C ARG A 35 -8.70 4.08 -7.62
N LEU A 36 -8.71 3.10 -8.49
CA LEU A 36 -7.52 2.74 -9.24
C LEU A 36 -7.26 3.79 -10.31
N GLN A 37 -6.10 4.43 -10.24
CA GLN A 37 -5.69 5.37 -11.28
C GLN A 37 -4.90 4.64 -12.36
N LYS A 38 -3.85 3.90 -11.96
CA LYS A 38 -3.09 3.07 -12.89
C LYS A 38 -2.25 2.07 -12.12
N ARG A 39 -1.82 1.04 -12.83
CA ARG A 39 -0.86 0.07 -12.32
C ARG A 39 0.44 0.22 -13.07
N CYS A 40 1.54 -0.21 -12.44
CA CYS A 40 2.82 -0.18 -13.10
C CYS A 40 2.80 -1.12 -14.31
N ALA A 41 3.32 -0.63 -15.43
CA ALA A 41 3.33 -1.41 -16.66
C ALA A 41 4.30 -2.59 -16.61
N CYS A 42 5.21 -2.61 -15.64
CA CYS A 42 6.19 -3.69 -15.53
C CYS A 42 5.59 -4.97 -14.97
N GLY A 43 4.36 -4.90 -14.44
CA GLY A 43 3.73 -6.10 -13.87
C GLY A 43 3.98 -6.30 -12.38
N CYS A 44 4.81 -5.47 -11.76
CA CYS A 44 4.95 -5.52 -10.31
C CYS A 44 3.64 -5.02 -9.71
N GLY A 45 3.44 -5.18 -8.43
CA GLY A 45 2.18 -4.80 -7.82
C GLY A 45 1.97 -3.32 -7.59
N SER A 46 2.90 -2.47 -8.00
CA SER A 46 2.81 -1.03 -7.72
C SER A 46 1.56 -0.42 -8.33
N THR A 47 0.83 0.35 -7.55
CA THR A 47 -0.50 0.82 -7.91
C THR A 47 -0.68 2.25 -7.45
N TYR A 48 -1.22 3.09 -8.33
CA TYR A 48 -1.48 4.50 -8.05
C TYR A 48 -2.97 4.71 -7.86
N PHE A 49 -3.32 5.57 -6.92
CA PHE A 49 -4.71 5.80 -6.53
C PHE A 49 -5.16 7.21 -6.87
N SER A 50 -6.47 7.36 -7.02
CA SER A 50 -7.09 8.67 -6.99
C SER A 50 -8.10 8.67 -5.85
N LEU A 51 -8.39 9.87 -5.35
CA LEU A 51 -9.23 10.02 -4.17
C LEU A 51 -9.93 11.37 -4.27
N ASP A 52 -11.24 11.38 -3.99
CA ASP A 52 -11.98 12.63 -3.92
C ASP A 52 -11.75 13.23 -2.53
N ALA A 53 -10.92 14.25 -2.47
CA ALA A 53 -10.56 14.87 -1.20
C ALA A 53 -11.74 15.56 -0.53
N ASP A 54 -12.81 15.84 -1.28
CA ASP A 54 -14.02 16.43 -0.69
C ASP A 54 -14.82 15.40 0.09
N SER A 55 -14.59 14.12 -0.15
CA SER A 55 -15.38 13.06 0.47
C SER A 55 -14.73 12.47 1.70
N VAL A 56 -13.47 12.78 1.95
CA VAL A 56 -12.74 12.15 3.04
C VAL A 56 -11.69 13.11 3.60
N SER A 57 -11.46 13.03 4.90
CA SER A 57 -10.49 13.91 5.55
C SER A 57 -9.07 13.35 5.43
N PRO A 58 -8.07 14.24 5.35
CA PRO A 58 -6.68 13.77 5.38
C PRO A 58 -6.32 13.23 6.75
N ALA A 59 -5.33 12.36 6.80
CA ALA A 59 -4.78 11.92 8.06
C ALA A 59 -4.08 13.12 8.73
N PRO A 60 -4.31 13.33 10.01
CA PRO A 60 -3.76 14.53 10.67
C PRO A 60 -2.24 14.47 10.76
N ALA A 61 -1.64 15.66 10.75
CA ALA A 61 -0.20 15.85 10.94
C ALA A 61 0.69 15.30 9.83
N LEU A 62 0.11 14.85 8.72
CA LEU A 62 0.91 14.40 7.57
C LEU A 62 0.90 15.49 6.51
N THR A 63 2.09 15.94 6.10
CA THR A 63 2.22 16.97 5.08
C THR A 63 3.22 16.53 4.03
N GLY A 64 3.02 17.00 2.79
CA GLY A 64 3.91 16.65 1.70
C GLY A 64 3.81 15.19 1.33
N THR A 65 4.71 14.75 0.47
CA THR A 65 4.78 13.35 0.04
C THR A 65 5.67 12.57 0.99
N GLN A 66 5.15 11.48 1.54
CA GLN A 66 5.95 10.69 2.47
C GLN A 66 5.50 9.25 2.51
N VAL A 67 6.43 8.38 2.92
CA VAL A 67 6.11 6.98 3.19
C VAL A 67 5.40 6.92 4.52
N VAL A 68 4.19 6.39 4.53
CA VAL A 68 3.39 6.32 5.76
C VAL A 68 3.35 4.92 6.33
N ALA A 69 3.74 3.92 5.56
CA ALA A 69 3.78 2.54 6.05
C ALA A 69 4.71 1.72 5.18
N ASP A 70 5.34 0.71 5.77
CA ASP A 70 6.15 -0.23 5.02
C ASP A 70 6.11 -1.59 5.73
N MET A 71 6.25 -2.65 4.95
CA MET A 71 6.39 -4.00 5.48
C MET A 71 7.32 -4.78 4.59
N GLU A 72 8.13 -5.62 5.22
CA GLU A 72 9.05 -6.48 4.50
C GLU A 72 8.33 -7.69 3.93
N LEU A 73 8.84 -8.18 2.81
CA LEU A 73 8.35 -9.39 2.16
C LEU A 73 9.35 -10.51 2.42
N PHE A 74 8.84 -11.67 2.82
CA PHE A 74 9.69 -12.79 3.21
C PHE A 74 9.55 -13.94 2.24
N GLY A 75 10.70 -14.49 1.84
CA GLY A 75 10.74 -15.68 1.02
C GLY A 75 10.44 -16.93 1.82
N ALA A 76 10.44 -18.05 1.11
CA ALA A 76 10.10 -19.34 1.72
C ALA A 76 11.04 -19.73 2.86
N ASP A 77 12.27 -19.25 2.81
CA ASP A 77 13.27 -19.56 3.83
C ASP A 77 13.32 -18.52 4.95
N GLY A 78 12.39 -17.56 4.93
CA GLY A 78 12.35 -16.53 5.95
C GLY A 78 13.25 -15.34 5.71
N GLU A 79 13.95 -15.31 4.59
CA GLU A 79 14.79 -14.17 4.25
C GLU A 79 13.93 -13.01 3.72
N THR A 80 14.33 -11.80 4.05
CA THR A 80 13.67 -10.62 3.49
C THR A 80 14.09 -10.47 2.03
N ILE A 81 13.12 -10.44 1.13
CA ILE A 81 13.39 -10.39 -0.31
C ILE A 81 12.78 -9.19 -0.99
N GLY A 82 12.12 -8.32 -0.26
CA GLY A 82 11.53 -7.12 -0.82
C GLY A 82 10.73 -6.40 0.24
N GLU A 83 9.94 -5.42 -0.20
CA GLU A 83 9.09 -4.68 0.71
C GLU A 83 7.93 -4.03 -0.02
N VAL A 84 6.90 -3.69 0.74
CA VAL A 84 5.79 -2.88 0.28
C VAL A 84 5.90 -1.52 0.95
N LEU A 85 5.81 -0.47 0.16
CA LEU A 85 5.83 0.91 0.65
C LEU A 85 4.51 1.56 0.30
N VAL A 86 3.91 2.24 1.27
CA VAL A 86 2.68 3.00 1.05
C VAL A 86 3.00 4.47 1.20
N PHE A 87 2.61 5.26 0.19
CA PHE A 87 2.88 6.69 0.14
C PHE A 87 1.59 7.48 0.29
N ALA A 88 1.69 8.62 0.96
CA ALA A 88 0.59 9.57 1.06
C ALA A 88 1.09 10.94 0.64
N GLU A 89 0.16 11.77 0.17
CA GLU A 89 0.43 13.17 -0.13
C GLU A 89 -0.52 14.03 0.69
N ASP A 90 0.04 14.89 1.51
CA ASP A 90 -0.73 15.80 2.36
C ASP A 90 -1.82 15.08 3.16
N GLY A 91 -1.50 13.87 3.62
CA GLY A 91 -2.42 13.10 4.46
C GLY A 91 -3.40 12.23 3.71
N TYR A 92 -3.32 12.17 2.37
CA TYR A 92 -4.18 11.31 1.54
C TYR A 92 -3.36 10.18 0.94
N LEU A 93 -3.88 8.97 0.97
CA LEU A 93 -3.22 7.84 0.32
C LEU A 93 -3.06 8.12 -1.17
N ALA A 94 -1.84 7.94 -1.68
CA ALA A 94 -1.52 8.29 -3.06
C ALA A 94 -1.10 7.11 -3.92
N TRP A 95 -0.18 6.27 -3.44
CA TRP A 95 0.22 5.08 -4.19
C TRP A 95 0.90 4.08 -3.27
N LEU A 96 1.08 2.89 -3.82
CA LEU A 96 1.72 1.77 -3.14
C LEU A 96 2.77 1.20 -4.08
N GLU A 97 3.94 0.90 -3.56
CA GLU A 97 5.01 0.28 -4.33
C GLU A 97 5.32 -1.10 -3.79
N VAL A 98 5.50 -2.05 -4.70
CA VAL A 98 5.98 -3.37 -4.35
C VAL A 98 7.40 -3.45 -4.90
N CYS A 99 8.37 -3.55 -4.01
CA CYS A 99 9.79 -3.53 -4.37
C CYS A 99 10.40 -4.90 -4.17
N SER A 100 11.07 -5.41 -5.19
CA SER A 100 11.84 -6.63 -5.10
C SER A 100 13.30 -6.27 -4.95
N TRP A 101 13.99 -6.93 -4.03
CA TRP A 101 15.42 -6.71 -3.83
C TRP A 101 16.27 -7.66 -4.69
N SER A 102 15.61 -8.43 -5.54
CA SER A 102 16.28 -9.35 -6.47
C SER A 102 15.80 -9.02 -7.88
N GLU A 103 16.08 -9.90 -8.82
CA GLU A 103 15.61 -9.72 -10.19
C GLU A 103 14.17 -10.15 -10.38
N ASP A 104 13.59 -10.76 -9.37
CA ASP A 104 12.20 -11.22 -9.46
C ASP A 104 11.25 -10.04 -9.41
N THR A 105 10.10 -10.20 -10.03
CA THR A 105 9.03 -9.20 -9.98
C THR A 105 7.87 -9.81 -9.20
N PHE A 106 7.40 -9.08 -8.19
CA PHE A 106 6.29 -9.57 -7.36
C PHE A 106 5.00 -8.87 -7.74
N THR A 107 3.95 -9.67 -7.91
CA THR A 107 2.60 -9.14 -8.06
C THR A 107 2.05 -8.80 -6.68
N LEU A 108 0.88 -8.15 -6.65
CA LEU A 108 0.22 -7.87 -5.37
C LEU A 108 -0.18 -9.15 -4.65
N ASN A 109 -0.58 -10.17 -5.41
CA ASN A 109 -0.92 -11.45 -4.83
C ASN A 109 0.29 -12.08 -4.16
N ASP A 110 1.44 -12.02 -4.82
CA ASP A 110 2.68 -12.51 -4.25
C ASP A 110 3.03 -11.73 -2.99
N ALA A 111 2.94 -10.41 -3.07
CA ALA A 111 3.27 -9.57 -1.93
C ALA A 111 2.36 -9.88 -0.73
N HIS A 112 1.07 -10.05 -0.97
CA HIS A 112 0.15 -10.31 0.12
C HIS A 112 0.50 -11.61 0.84
N ARG A 113 0.88 -12.65 0.09
CA ARG A 113 1.28 -13.92 0.70
C ARG A 113 2.60 -13.82 1.45
N MET A 114 3.47 -12.91 1.02
CA MET A 114 4.80 -12.78 1.58
C MET A 114 4.90 -11.77 2.71
N LEU A 115 3.84 -10.99 2.95
CA LEU A 115 3.84 -10.09 4.08
C LEU A 115 4.01 -10.92 5.35
N CYS A 116 4.90 -10.48 6.19
CA CYS A 116 5.11 -11.20 7.42
C CYS A 116 3.88 -11.04 8.29
N PRO A 117 3.21 -12.08 8.63
CA PRO A 117 2.10 -11.94 9.52
C PRO A 117 2.56 -11.48 10.87
N CYS A 118 3.76 -11.73 11.20
CA CYS A 118 4.35 -11.18 12.39
C CYS A 118 3.51 -11.37 13.61
N ASP A 119 2.68 -12.28 13.52
CA ASP A 119 1.79 -12.52 14.57
C ASP A 119 2.25 -13.65 15.39
N ARG A 120 3.39 -14.02 15.14
CA ARG A 120 3.91 -15.11 15.86
C ARG A 120 3.81 -14.95 17.31
#